data_ada6eaad848e3319bc4d334dac624bf3
#
_entry.id   ada6eaad848e3319bc4d334dac624bf3
#
_cell.length_a   1.000
_cell.length_b   1.000
_cell.length_c   1.000
_cell.angle_alpha   90.00
_cell.angle_beta   90.00
_cell.angle_gamma   90.00
#
_symmetry.space_group_name_H-M   'P 1'
#
loop_
_entity.id
_entity.type
_entity.pdbx_description
1 polymer ?
#
loop_
_entity_poly.entity_id
_entity_poly.type
_entity_poly.pdbx_seq_one_letter_code
_entity_poly.pdbx_strand_id
1 'polypeptide(L)'
;MPFDPSEMDDLCLVTLAQLAKAGSWQLELAHDRAEHLLIWITKGQGVALTDGARRGIGTHNALFIPARNLMTVELMRGGFGQALVIPDSANLTLPQTVQHLRIRDAAAQAELTVLFEAMGREQNAQRPLYHSAMRAYGDLMAVWLRRHLPEDPAPRHSAAR
;
A
#
# COMPACT_ATOMS: atom_id res chain seq x y z
N MET A 1 11.61 -18.24 -6.38
CA MET A 1 12.40 -17.57 -5.35
C MET A 1 11.49 -16.99 -4.28
N PRO A 2 11.82 -17.20 -3.03
CA PRO A 2 11.04 -16.55 -2.00
C PRO A 2 11.22 -15.04 -2.09
N PHE A 3 10.16 -14.33 -1.80
CA PHE A 3 10.20 -12.89 -1.75
C PHE A 3 10.93 -12.43 -0.50
N ASP A 4 11.90 -11.55 -0.68
CA ASP A 4 12.65 -10.96 0.44
C ASP A 4 12.63 -9.44 0.28
N PRO A 5 11.78 -8.75 1.04
CA PRO A 5 11.68 -7.29 0.93
C PRO A 5 12.98 -6.57 1.26
N SER A 6 13.83 -7.16 2.10
CA SER A 6 15.05 -6.48 2.51
C SER A 6 16.07 -6.35 1.38
N GLU A 7 15.89 -7.11 0.32
CA GLU A 7 16.79 -7.06 -0.83
C GLU A 7 16.27 -6.16 -1.95
N MET A 8 15.11 -5.53 -1.75
CA MET A 8 14.48 -4.73 -2.80
C MET A 8 15.04 -3.31 -2.79
N ASP A 9 15.56 -2.89 -3.93
CA ASP A 9 15.99 -1.51 -4.14
C ASP A 9 14.95 -0.69 -4.89
N ASP A 10 13.86 -1.30 -5.33
CA ASP A 10 12.85 -0.65 -6.15
C ASP A 10 11.47 -1.11 -5.73
N LEU A 11 10.45 -0.48 -6.33
CA LEU A 11 9.08 -0.83 -6.04
C LEU A 11 8.78 -2.27 -6.44
N CYS A 12 7.94 -2.92 -5.67
CA CYS A 12 7.60 -4.32 -5.89
C CYS A 12 6.14 -4.53 -5.55
N LEU A 13 5.44 -5.26 -6.41
CA LEU A 13 4.04 -5.59 -6.19
C LEU A 13 3.94 -7.03 -5.69
N VAL A 14 3.23 -7.25 -4.60
CA VAL A 14 3.04 -8.57 -4.03
C VAL A 14 1.58 -8.76 -3.66
N THR A 15 1.15 -10.02 -3.55
CA THR A 15 -0.15 -10.30 -2.97
C THR A 15 -0.04 -10.26 -1.45
N LEU A 16 -1.16 -10.06 -0.77
CA LEU A 16 -1.14 -10.11 0.69
C LEU A 16 -0.74 -11.49 1.20
N ALA A 17 -1.07 -12.55 0.46
CA ALA A 17 -0.62 -13.89 0.82
C ALA A 17 0.89 -14.01 0.79
N GLN A 18 1.53 -13.43 -0.24
CA GLN A 18 2.99 -13.42 -0.32
C GLN A 18 3.60 -12.61 0.79
N LEU A 19 3.00 -11.47 1.10
CA LEU A 19 3.48 -10.61 2.16
C LEU A 19 3.45 -11.35 3.51
N ALA A 20 2.37 -12.07 3.79
CA ALA A 20 2.24 -12.83 5.02
C ALA A 20 3.32 -13.90 5.13
N LYS A 21 3.68 -14.53 4.02
CA LYS A 21 4.70 -15.58 4.02
C LYS A 21 6.10 -15.04 4.20
N ALA A 22 6.32 -13.78 3.92
CA ALA A 22 7.65 -13.20 4.00
C ALA A 22 8.21 -13.15 5.42
N GLY A 23 7.36 -13.15 6.43
CA GLY A 23 7.79 -13.17 7.82
C GLY A 23 8.37 -11.86 8.31
N SER A 24 9.13 -11.16 7.47
CA SER A 24 9.74 -9.89 7.86
C SER A 24 8.69 -8.80 8.09
N TRP A 25 7.45 -9.09 7.78
CA TRP A 25 6.34 -8.15 7.99
C TRP A 25 5.55 -8.49 9.24
N GLN A 26 6.10 -9.35 10.10
CA GLN A 26 5.49 -9.66 11.38
C GLN A 26 5.61 -8.47 12.32
N LEU A 27 4.72 -8.44 13.29
CA LEU A 27 4.59 -7.28 14.15
C LEU A 27 5.89 -6.91 14.86
N GLU A 28 6.64 -7.90 15.33
CA GLU A 28 7.85 -7.64 16.10
C GLU A 28 8.97 -7.00 15.29
N LEU A 29 8.91 -7.09 13.96
CA LEU A 29 9.94 -6.51 13.11
C LEU A 29 9.47 -5.28 12.35
N ALA A 30 8.20 -4.94 12.47
CA ALA A 30 7.61 -3.93 11.59
C ALA A 30 8.21 -2.54 11.79
N HIS A 31 8.62 -2.20 13.02
CA HIS A 31 9.15 -0.86 13.27
C HIS A 31 10.53 -0.63 12.68
N ASP A 32 11.23 -1.70 12.28
CA ASP A 32 12.51 -1.58 11.58
C ASP A 32 12.35 -1.59 10.07
N ARG A 33 11.13 -1.75 9.60
CA ARG A 33 10.88 -1.87 8.17
C ARG A 33 11.11 -0.54 7.47
N ALA A 34 11.92 -0.57 6.42
CA ALA A 34 12.28 0.63 5.66
C ALA A 34 11.38 0.86 4.44
N GLU A 35 10.31 0.09 4.30
CA GLU A 35 9.41 0.20 3.16
C GLU A 35 8.04 0.66 3.59
N HIS A 36 7.43 1.48 2.74
CA HIS A 36 6.02 1.83 2.87
C HIS A 36 5.17 0.79 2.15
N LEU A 37 3.92 0.66 2.56
CA LEU A 37 2.99 -0.26 1.90
C LEU A 37 1.74 0.48 1.47
N LEU A 38 1.33 0.28 0.23
CA LEU A 38 0.00 0.69 -0.22
C LEU A 38 -0.77 -0.59 -0.55
N ILE A 39 -1.79 -0.88 0.24
CA ILE A 39 -2.57 -2.11 0.13
C ILE A 39 -3.90 -1.80 -0.52
N TRP A 40 -4.27 -2.59 -1.51
CA TRP A 40 -5.55 -2.45 -2.22
C TRP A 40 -6.31 -3.76 -2.11
N ILE A 41 -7.48 -3.72 -1.50
CA ILE A 41 -8.33 -4.90 -1.30
C ILE A 41 -9.37 -4.91 -2.41
N THR A 42 -9.38 -5.98 -3.21
CA THR A 42 -10.34 -6.09 -4.30
C THR A 42 -11.43 -7.11 -4.02
N LYS A 43 -11.26 -7.95 -3.02
CA LYS A 43 -12.26 -8.95 -2.69
C LYS A 43 -12.19 -9.32 -1.22
N GLY A 44 -13.34 -9.40 -0.58
CA GLY A 44 -13.44 -9.94 0.76
C GLY A 44 -13.22 -8.93 1.86
N GLN A 45 -12.98 -9.43 3.05
CA GLN A 45 -12.85 -8.65 4.27
C GLN A 45 -11.70 -9.15 5.09
N GLY A 46 -11.26 -8.33 6.03
CA GLY A 46 -10.21 -8.73 6.93
C GLY A 46 -10.03 -7.74 8.06
N VAL A 47 -8.89 -7.85 8.71
CA VAL A 47 -8.54 -7.01 9.85
C VAL A 47 -7.10 -6.55 9.67
N ALA A 48 -6.86 -5.29 9.97
CA ALA A 48 -5.51 -4.74 10.03
C ALA A 48 -5.25 -4.23 11.44
N LEU A 49 -4.06 -4.49 11.93
CA LEU A 49 -3.56 -3.87 13.16
C LEU A 49 -2.45 -2.93 12.75
N THR A 50 -2.58 -1.66 13.12
CA THR A 50 -1.58 -0.66 12.80
C THR A 50 -1.28 0.14 14.06
N ASP A 51 -0.05 0.04 14.55
CA ASP A 51 0.40 0.71 15.76
C ASP A 51 -0.58 0.53 16.92
N GLY A 52 -1.07 -0.70 17.09
CA GLY A 52 -1.98 -1.04 18.18
C GLY A 52 -3.45 -0.76 17.90
N ALA A 53 -3.77 -0.10 16.79
CA ALA A 53 -5.17 0.17 16.43
C ALA A 53 -5.70 -0.93 15.53
N ARG A 54 -6.89 -1.45 15.86
CA ARG A 54 -7.52 -2.49 15.07
C ARG A 54 -8.49 -1.86 14.08
N ARG A 55 -8.41 -2.26 12.82
CA ARG A 55 -9.27 -1.72 11.75
C ARG A 55 -9.91 -2.86 10.98
N GLY A 56 -11.21 -2.78 10.75
CA GLY A 56 -11.87 -3.67 9.80
C GLY A 56 -11.58 -3.16 8.40
N ILE A 57 -11.19 -4.04 7.50
CA ILE A 57 -10.91 -3.68 6.11
C ILE A 57 -11.76 -4.54 5.21
N GLY A 58 -12.08 -4.03 4.03
CA GLY A 58 -12.95 -4.73 3.11
C GLY A 58 -12.70 -4.36 1.66
N THR A 59 -13.58 -4.84 0.80
CA THR A 59 -13.48 -4.61 -0.64
C THR A 59 -13.43 -3.12 -0.95
N HIS A 60 -12.49 -2.75 -1.81
CA HIS A 60 -12.23 -1.38 -2.25
C HIS A 60 -11.75 -0.47 -1.13
N ASN A 61 -11.14 -1.06 -0.12
CA ASN A 61 -10.38 -0.27 0.85
C ASN A 61 -8.94 -0.16 0.38
N ALA A 62 -8.38 1.04 0.52
CA ALA A 62 -6.96 1.28 0.32
C ALA A 62 -6.35 1.59 1.68
N LEU A 63 -5.29 0.91 2.03
CA LEU A 63 -4.64 1.09 3.31
C LEU A 63 -3.18 1.45 3.06
N PHE A 64 -2.77 2.63 3.48
CA PHE A 64 -1.39 3.05 3.35
C PHE A 64 -0.72 3.00 4.72
N ILE A 65 0.44 2.36 4.78
CA ILE A 65 1.19 2.20 6.02
C ILE A 65 2.61 2.71 5.79
N PRO A 66 2.98 3.82 6.39
CA PRO A 66 4.34 4.34 6.22
C PRO A 66 5.38 3.39 6.82
N ALA A 67 6.61 3.54 6.36
CA ALA A 67 7.73 2.78 6.91
C ALA A 67 7.82 2.98 8.41
N ARG A 68 8.32 1.98 9.10
CA ARG A 68 8.58 2.00 10.54
C ARG A 68 7.33 2.05 11.40
N ASN A 69 6.19 1.64 10.83
CA ASN A 69 4.96 1.48 11.60
C ASN A 69 4.70 0.00 11.82
N LEU A 70 4.28 -0.34 13.01
CA LEU A 70 3.90 -1.72 13.34
C LEU A 70 2.60 -2.06 12.60
N MET A 71 2.56 -3.23 11.98
CA MET A 71 1.36 -3.61 11.26
C MET A 71 1.24 -5.12 11.10
N THR A 72 0.02 -5.60 11.09
CA THR A 72 -0.33 -6.90 10.53
C THR A 72 -1.61 -6.73 9.73
N VAL A 73 -1.75 -7.51 8.66
CA VAL A 73 -2.95 -7.49 7.85
C VAL A 73 -3.32 -8.92 7.54
N GLU A 74 -4.57 -9.26 7.81
CA GLU A 74 -5.06 -10.61 7.58
C GLU A 74 -6.42 -10.55 6.91
N LEU A 75 -6.54 -11.23 5.75
CA LEU A 75 -7.81 -11.34 5.06
C LEU A 75 -8.50 -12.63 5.46
N MET A 76 -9.83 -12.59 5.53
CA MET A 76 -10.62 -13.78 5.74
C MET A 76 -10.58 -14.64 4.49
N ARG A 77 -11.00 -15.88 4.65
CA ARG A 77 -11.03 -16.86 3.58
C ARG A 77 -11.72 -16.30 2.34
N GLY A 78 -11.10 -16.50 1.20
CA GLY A 78 -11.64 -16.01 -0.07
C GLY A 78 -11.33 -14.58 -0.38
N GLY A 79 -10.69 -13.85 0.52
CA GLY A 79 -10.33 -12.49 0.26
C GLY A 79 -9.09 -12.39 -0.62
N PHE A 80 -8.95 -11.25 -1.30
CA PHE A 80 -7.79 -11.01 -2.14
C PHE A 80 -7.40 -9.54 -2.07
N GLY A 81 -6.12 -9.29 -1.94
CA GLY A 81 -5.56 -7.95 -1.98
C GLY A 81 -4.12 -8.00 -2.42
N GLN A 82 -3.64 -6.85 -2.84
CA GLN A 82 -2.25 -6.69 -3.26
C GLN A 82 -1.64 -5.53 -2.50
N ALA A 83 -0.33 -5.54 -2.40
CA ALA A 83 0.41 -4.48 -1.75
C ALA A 83 1.52 -4.01 -2.68
N LEU A 84 1.65 -2.69 -2.80
CA LEU A 84 2.81 -2.10 -3.42
C LEU A 84 3.82 -1.82 -2.31
N VAL A 85 4.98 -2.45 -2.40
CA VAL A 85 6.08 -2.25 -1.47
C VAL A 85 6.94 -1.12 -2.02
N ILE A 86 7.06 -0.03 -1.28
CA ILE A 86 7.74 1.18 -1.73
C ILE A 86 8.94 1.42 -0.84
N PRO A 87 10.16 1.24 -1.34
CA PRO A 87 11.35 1.55 -0.53
C PRO A 87 11.37 3.02 -0.14
N ASP A 88 11.86 3.30 1.04
CA ASP A 88 12.00 4.67 1.50
C ASP A 88 12.87 5.48 0.54
N SER A 89 13.86 4.83 -0.06
CA SER A 89 14.77 5.46 -1.02
C SER A 89 14.10 5.84 -2.33
N ALA A 90 12.88 5.40 -2.59
CA ALA A 90 12.20 5.72 -3.85
C ALA A 90 11.83 7.19 -3.97
N ASN A 91 11.79 7.92 -2.86
CA ASN A 91 11.50 9.37 -2.87
C ASN A 91 10.15 9.74 -3.46
N LEU A 92 9.15 8.92 -3.22
CA LEU A 92 7.79 9.29 -3.61
C LEU A 92 7.19 10.21 -2.56
N THR A 93 6.31 11.10 -2.99
CA THR A 93 5.60 11.98 -2.07
C THR A 93 4.43 11.22 -1.48
N LEU A 94 4.55 10.84 -0.22
CA LEU A 94 3.59 9.95 0.45
C LEU A 94 3.15 10.55 1.78
N PRO A 95 1.96 10.14 2.27
CA PRO A 95 1.55 10.57 3.61
C PRO A 95 2.51 10.09 4.68
N GLN A 96 2.52 10.78 5.80
CA GLN A 96 3.42 10.43 6.91
C GLN A 96 2.74 9.60 7.98
N THR A 97 1.43 9.39 7.85
CA THR A 97 0.67 8.61 8.82
C THR A 97 -0.13 7.54 8.10
N VAL A 98 -0.59 6.55 8.86
CA VAL A 98 -1.45 5.50 8.33
C VAL A 98 -2.73 6.11 7.78
N GLN A 99 -3.12 5.69 6.58
CA GLN A 99 -4.36 6.15 5.94
C GLN A 99 -5.21 4.94 5.59
N HIS A 100 -6.46 4.98 5.98
CA HIS A 100 -7.43 3.94 5.65
C HIS A 100 -8.56 4.59 4.86
N LEU A 101 -8.60 4.31 3.57
CA LEU A 101 -9.56 4.94 2.66
C LEU A 101 -10.58 3.92 2.20
N ARG A 102 -11.84 4.27 2.30
CA ARG A 102 -12.92 3.47 1.76
C ARG A 102 -13.37 4.14 0.46
N ILE A 103 -12.99 3.52 -0.65
CA ILE A 103 -13.19 4.14 -1.96
C ILE A 103 -14.53 3.69 -2.51
N ARG A 104 -15.47 4.61 -2.58
CA ARG A 104 -16.83 4.33 -3.03
C ARG A 104 -17.08 4.70 -4.48
N ASP A 105 -16.27 5.61 -5.01
CA ASP A 105 -16.42 6.05 -6.39
C ASP A 105 -15.87 5.00 -7.35
N ALA A 106 -16.73 4.55 -8.28
CA ALA A 106 -16.34 3.48 -9.21
C ALA A 106 -15.18 3.89 -10.10
N ALA A 107 -15.11 5.15 -10.52
CA ALA A 107 -14.01 5.60 -11.36
C ALA A 107 -12.69 5.56 -10.61
N ALA A 108 -12.70 5.97 -9.35
CA ALA A 108 -11.49 5.92 -8.53
C ALA A 108 -11.03 4.49 -8.27
N GLN A 109 -11.98 3.58 -8.04
CA GLN A 109 -11.67 2.15 -7.90
C GLN A 109 -10.99 1.61 -9.15
N ALA A 110 -11.56 1.96 -10.32
CA ALA A 110 -11.02 1.50 -11.58
C ALA A 110 -9.63 2.05 -11.84
N GLU A 111 -9.39 3.31 -11.51
CA GLU A 111 -8.08 3.92 -11.69
C GLU A 111 -7.00 3.16 -10.92
N LEU A 112 -7.25 2.88 -9.65
CA LEU A 112 -6.25 2.20 -8.86
C LEU A 112 -6.05 0.75 -9.30
N THR A 113 -7.15 0.08 -9.65
CA THR A 113 -7.07 -1.29 -10.14
C THR A 113 -6.24 -1.36 -11.42
N VAL A 114 -6.44 -0.42 -12.35
CA VAL A 114 -5.68 -0.38 -13.60
C VAL A 114 -4.19 -0.16 -13.31
N LEU A 115 -3.87 0.71 -12.37
CA LEU A 115 -2.47 0.95 -12.03
C LEU A 115 -1.81 -0.30 -11.44
N PHE A 116 -2.50 -1.00 -10.54
CA PHE A 116 -1.98 -2.24 -9.98
C PHE A 116 -1.79 -3.30 -11.06
N GLU A 117 -2.75 -3.43 -11.97
CA GLU A 117 -2.64 -4.40 -13.08
C GLU A 117 -1.48 -4.07 -14.00
N ALA A 118 -1.30 -2.78 -14.32
CA ALA A 118 -0.20 -2.36 -15.18
C ALA A 118 1.15 -2.66 -14.54
N MET A 119 1.28 -2.38 -13.25
CA MET A 119 2.52 -2.70 -12.54
C MET A 119 2.78 -4.19 -12.52
N GLY A 120 1.73 -4.99 -12.31
CA GLY A 120 1.87 -6.45 -12.32
C GLY A 120 2.41 -6.95 -13.65
N ARG A 121 1.89 -6.41 -14.75
CA ARG A 121 2.37 -6.79 -16.08
C ARG A 121 3.83 -6.41 -16.28
N GLU A 122 4.21 -5.19 -15.87
CA GLU A 122 5.61 -4.77 -16.00
C GLU A 122 6.54 -5.67 -15.19
N GLN A 123 6.14 -5.93 -13.94
CA GLN A 123 6.97 -6.72 -13.04
C GLN A 123 7.15 -8.14 -13.56
N ASN A 124 6.09 -8.74 -14.08
CA ASN A 124 6.16 -10.12 -14.58
C ASN A 124 6.94 -10.23 -15.88
N ALA A 125 6.77 -9.26 -16.78
CA ALA A 125 7.44 -9.31 -18.08
C ALA A 125 8.90 -8.91 -18.03
N GLN A 126 9.26 -8.02 -17.11
CA GLN A 126 10.62 -7.50 -16.95
C GLN A 126 11.20 -7.00 -18.28
N ARG A 127 10.38 -6.29 -19.04
CA ARG A 127 10.81 -5.70 -20.30
C ARG A 127 11.92 -4.67 -20.06
N PRO A 128 12.66 -4.29 -21.10
CA PRO A 128 13.63 -3.20 -20.96
C PRO A 128 12.96 -1.97 -20.35
N LEU A 129 13.65 -1.31 -19.45
CA LEU A 129 13.16 -0.10 -18.74
C LEU A 129 12.03 -0.38 -17.76
N TYR A 130 11.83 -1.63 -17.34
CA TYR A 130 10.71 -1.91 -16.44
C TYR A 130 10.87 -1.21 -15.08
N HIS A 131 12.09 -1.01 -14.60
CA HIS A 131 12.30 -0.25 -13.38
C HIS A 131 11.78 1.18 -13.52
N SER A 132 12.05 1.81 -14.66
CA SER A 132 11.53 3.16 -14.93
C SER A 132 10.02 3.15 -15.01
N ALA A 133 9.44 2.14 -15.65
CA ALA A 133 7.99 2.02 -15.73
C ALA A 133 7.38 1.82 -14.34
N MET A 134 7.97 0.96 -13.51
CA MET A 134 7.49 0.74 -12.16
C MET A 134 7.50 2.03 -11.35
N ARG A 135 8.56 2.82 -11.46
CA ARG A 135 8.63 4.10 -10.74
C ARG A 135 7.59 5.09 -11.24
N ALA A 136 7.34 5.13 -12.54
CA ALA A 136 6.32 6.01 -13.10
C ALA A 136 4.92 5.63 -12.58
N TYR A 137 4.62 4.34 -12.55
CA TYR A 137 3.36 3.90 -11.98
C TYR A 137 3.30 4.19 -10.47
N GLY A 138 4.42 4.04 -9.77
CA GLY A 138 4.49 4.40 -8.37
C GLY A 138 4.16 5.87 -8.13
N ASP A 139 4.71 6.75 -8.96
CA ASP A 139 4.38 8.17 -8.89
C ASP A 139 2.88 8.41 -9.09
N LEU A 140 2.28 7.74 -10.07
CA LEU A 140 0.84 7.87 -10.31
C LEU A 140 0.03 7.36 -9.13
N MET A 141 0.45 6.27 -8.52
CA MET A 141 -0.24 5.76 -7.33
C MET A 141 -0.12 6.73 -6.16
N ALA A 142 1.03 7.36 -5.99
CA ALA A 142 1.21 8.36 -4.95
C ALA A 142 0.28 9.55 -5.19
N VAL A 143 0.13 9.96 -6.44
CA VAL A 143 -0.81 11.02 -6.80
C VAL A 143 -2.24 10.59 -6.50
N TRP A 144 -2.61 9.37 -6.90
CA TRP A 144 -3.95 8.85 -6.63
C TRP A 144 -4.24 8.87 -5.13
N LEU A 145 -3.29 8.37 -4.34
CA LEU A 145 -3.44 8.32 -2.89
C LEU A 145 -3.66 9.70 -2.30
N ARG A 146 -2.81 10.66 -2.68
CA ARG A 146 -2.92 12.02 -2.15
C ARG A 146 -4.22 12.70 -2.56
N ARG A 147 -4.73 12.40 -3.75
CA ARG A 147 -6.01 12.96 -4.20
C ARG A 147 -7.19 12.46 -3.41
N HIS A 148 -7.06 11.28 -2.80
CA HIS A 148 -8.17 10.68 -2.07
C HIS A 148 -8.03 10.78 -0.56
N LEU A 149 -7.01 11.47 -0.08
CA LEU A 149 -6.89 11.69 1.35
C LEU A 149 -8.00 12.61 1.82
N PRO A 150 -8.51 12.39 3.05
CA PRO A 150 -9.49 13.32 3.59
C PRO A 150 -8.85 14.67 3.81
N GLU A 151 -9.66 15.71 3.74
CA GLU A 151 -9.15 17.03 4.07
C GLU A 151 -8.64 17.05 5.50
N ASP A 152 -7.53 17.72 5.67
CA ASP A 152 -6.96 17.84 6.99
C ASP A 152 -7.82 18.83 7.82
N PRO A 153 -8.45 18.38 8.89
CA PRO A 153 -9.23 19.29 9.71
C PRO A 153 -8.39 20.21 10.56
N ALA A 154 -7.14 19.88 10.79
CA ALA A 154 -6.34 20.66 11.70
C ALA A 154 -6.16 22.11 11.31
N PRO A 155 -5.89 22.46 10.08
CA PRO A 155 -5.81 23.87 9.74
C PRO A 155 -7.10 24.60 9.98
N ARG A 156 -8.21 23.94 9.83
CA ARG A 156 -9.48 24.61 9.99
C ARG A 156 -9.75 24.96 11.44
N HIS A 157 -9.49 24.06 12.34
CA HIS A 157 -9.74 24.47 13.68
C HIS A 157 -8.59 25.22 14.25
N SER A 158 -7.46 25.06 13.70
CA SER A 158 -6.46 26.01 14.07
C SER A 158 -6.89 27.32 13.55
N ALA A 159 -7.52 27.33 12.46
CA ALA A 159 -8.05 28.55 12.01
C ALA A 159 -9.15 28.97 12.90
N ALA A 160 -9.85 28.05 13.33
CA ALA A 160 -10.93 28.44 14.14
C ALA A 160 -10.44 28.82 15.46
N ARG A 161 -9.40 29.00 15.54
CA ARG A 161 -9.02 29.35 16.64
C ARG A 161 -8.67 30.47 16.87
#